data_3796de8e1961f64d4cf34334222fd1cb
#
_entry.id   3796de8e1961f64d4cf34334222fd1cb
#
_cell.length_a   1.000
_cell.length_b   1.000
_cell.length_c   1.000
_cell.angle_alpha   90.00
_cell.angle_beta   90.00
_cell.angle_gamma   90.00
#
_symmetry.space_group_name_H-M   'P 1'
#
loop_
_entity.id
_entity.type
_entity.pdbx_description
1 polymer ?
#
loop_
_entity_poly.entity_id
_entity_poly.type
_entity_poly.pdbx_seq_one_letter_code
_entity_poly.pdbx_strand_id
1 'polypeptide(L)'
;MIQKNRVYFENLNAIRFIAAFLVIVCHIEELKDFFNVDRIFELSQNRLVGRIGVVLFFVLSGFLITYLLYKENEITKTISVRKFYIRRILRIWPLYFFIVFFTFFVVPFVDFLIIDGFDREVLWSNLFNKLVLYVAFLPNLVDALYGKIPYVAITWSIGAEEQFYLIWPILNKKIKNKWVLIFSVIILYFLIKRYIYYLPHNLHDIAENFWAMTLIDCMAIGAIFATLLYENGVIVNKIRAILYQKVVQWSVLILAIYLVYINFRLKDYYCEIYAVLFGILILNFAANPNRIFSMENKVLNYLGKISYGLYIYHYILIIIVLRLCHAFNMQYDFILYGLSIALTILVASLSYKYFEKRFIDKKVAYSDVISGENATK
;
A
#
# COMPACT_ATOMS: atom_id res chain seq x y z
N MET A 1 18.89 28.39 8.13
CA MET A 1 18.60 27.16 8.91
C MET A 1 17.46 26.28 8.37
N ILE A 2 16.77 26.67 7.31
CA ILE A 2 15.54 25.99 6.80
C ILE A 2 15.84 24.74 5.96
N GLN A 3 17.03 24.58 5.41
CA GLN A 3 17.34 23.45 4.49
C GLN A 3 17.61 22.08 5.17
N LYS A 4 18.00 22.03 6.44
CA LYS A 4 18.36 20.77 7.14
C LYS A 4 17.20 19.83 7.44
N ASN A 5 15.96 20.32 7.44
CA ASN A 5 14.79 19.56 7.88
C ASN A 5 13.92 19.05 6.73
N ARG A 6 14.40 19.12 5.49
CA ARG A 6 13.64 18.67 4.31
C ARG A 6 14.19 17.36 3.79
N VAL A 7 13.30 16.41 3.53
CA VAL A 7 13.62 15.11 2.94
C VAL A 7 12.74 14.91 1.71
N TYR A 8 13.37 14.92 0.56
CA TYR A 8 12.74 14.56 -0.71
C TYR A 8 13.52 13.40 -1.34
N PHE A 9 12.81 12.38 -1.74
CA PHE A 9 13.35 11.27 -2.49
C PHE A 9 12.79 11.31 -3.91
N GLU A 10 13.66 11.47 -4.88
CA GLU A 10 13.31 11.36 -6.29
C GLU A 10 12.68 9.99 -6.60
N ASN A 11 11.90 9.91 -7.67
CA ASN A 11 11.27 8.70 -8.20
C ASN A 11 10.25 7.99 -7.29
N LEU A 12 10.20 8.27 -5.97
CA LEU A 12 9.29 7.53 -5.08
C LEU A 12 7.81 7.81 -5.35
N ASN A 13 7.48 8.96 -5.93
CA ASN A 13 6.13 9.22 -6.40
C ASN A 13 5.78 8.33 -7.60
N ALA A 14 6.70 8.16 -8.55
CA ALA A 14 6.52 7.24 -9.67
C ALA A 14 6.30 5.79 -9.19
N ILE A 15 7.08 5.34 -8.20
CA ILE A 15 6.91 4.01 -7.59
C ILE A 15 5.53 3.85 -6.94
N ARG A 16 5.02 4.88 -6.24
CA ARG A 16 3.65 4.85 -5.69
C ARG A 16 2.59 4.72 -6.77
N PHE A 17 2.77 5.45 -7.88
CA PHE A 17 1.85 5.33 -9.01
C PHE A 17 1.90 3.93 -9.63
N ILE A 18 3.09 3.37 -9.86
CA ILE A 18 3.25 2.00 -10.39
C ILE A 18 2.54 1.00 -9.47
N ALA A 19 2.73 1.10 -8.15
CA ALA A 19 2.07 0.23 -7.19
C ALA A 19 0.53 0.32 -7.27
N ALA A 20 -0.02 1.55 -7.33
CA ALA A 20 -1.46 1.75 -7.50
C ALA A 20 -1.97 1.21 -8.84
N PHE A 21 -1.22 1.43 -9.92
CA PHE A 21 -1.57 0.97 -11.26
C PHE A 21 -1.66 -0.55 -11.35
N LEU A 22 -0.70 -1.29 -10.77
CA LEU A 22 -0.73 -2.74 -10.71
C LEU A 22 -2.00 -3.26 -10.00
N VAL A 23 -2.40 -2.59 -8.92
CA VAL A 23 -3.62 -2.94 -8.19
C VAL A 23 -4.88 -2.64 -9.00
N ILE A 24 -4.93 -1.49 -9.69
CA ILE A 24 -6.07 -1.12 -10.56
C ILE A 24 -6.24 -2.14 -11.67
N VAL A 25 -5.17 -2.49 -12.38
CA VAL A 25 -5.17 -3.53 -13.45
C VAL A 25 -5.70 -4.86 -12.91
N CYS A 26 -5.22 -5.28 -11.75
CA CYS A 26 -5.69 -6.51 -11.10
C CYS A 26 -7.21 -6.47 -10.86
N HIS A 27 -7.72 -5.40 -10.29
CA HIS A 27 -9.14 -5.31 -9.95
C HIS A 27 -10.06 -5.08 -11.15
N ILE A 28 -9.56 -4.51 -12.26
CA ILE A 28 -10.34 -4.51 -13.53
C ILE A 28 -10.62 -5.95 -13.96
N GLU A 29 -9.59 -6.80 -13.98
CA GLU A 29 -9.75 -8.21 -14.37
C GLU A 29 -10.59 -9.03 -13.36
N GLU A 30 -10.43 -8.76 -12.05
CA GLU A 30 -11.19 -9.46 -11.01
C GLU A 30 -12.69 -9.10 -11.08
N LEU A 31 -13.01 -7.85 -11.36
CA LEU A 31 -14.40 -7.37 -11.41
C LEU A 31 -15.15 -7.77 -12.69
N LYS A 32 -14.46 -8.10 -13.78
CA LYS A 32 -15.08 -8.61 -15.00
C LYS A 32 -15.95 -9.86 -14.74
N ASP A 33 -15.56 -10.70 -13.78
CA ASP A 33 -16.33 -11.90 -13.44
C ASP A 33 -17.77 -11.60 -13.00
N PHE A 34 -17.98 -10.51 -12.27
CA PHE A 34 -19.32 -10.08 -11.84
C PHE A 34 -20.23 -9.61 -12.99
N PHE A 35 -19.65 -9.37 -14.16
CA PHE A 35 -20.36 -8.87 -15.34
C PHE A 35 -20.30 -9.83 -16.54
N ASN A 36 -19.85 -11.07 -16.33
CA ASN A 36 -19.67 -12.10 -17.36
C ASN A 36 -18.82 -11.62 -18.56
N VAL A 37 -17.77 -10.83 -18.27
CA VAL A 37 -16.79 -10.38 -19.27
C VAL A 37 -15.55 -11.24 -19.16
N ASP A 38 -15.05 -11.71 -20.30
CA ASP A 38 -13.84 -12.53 -20.36
C ASP A 38 -12.62 -11.78 -19.86
N ARG A 39 -11.76 -12.47 -19.12
CA ARG A 39 -10.48 -11.94 -18.63
C ARG A 39 -9.38 -12.06 -19.69
N ILE A 40 -8.48 -11.08 -19.74
CA ILE A 40 -7.26 -11.16 -20.57
C ILE A 40 -6.22 -12.07 -19.90
N PHE A 41 -6.13 -12.03 -18.56
CA PHE A 41 -5.13 -12.77 -17.80
C PHE A 41 -5.76 -13.87 -16.95
N GLU A 42 -5.02 -14.94 -16.75
CA GLU A 42 -5.45 -15.96 -15.78
C GLU A 42 -5.59 -15.38 -14.38
N LEU A 43 -6.60 -15.83 -13.66
CA LEU A 43 -6.92 -15.33 -12.30
C LEU A 43 -5.73 -15.44 -11.34
N SER A 44 -4.96 -16.52 -11.44
CA SER A 44 -3.77 -16.74 -10.61
C SER A 44 -2.71 -15.68 -10.85
N GLN A 45 -2.36 -15.39 -12.10
CA GLN A 45 -1.39 -14.37 -12.48
C GLN A 45 -1.89 -12.96 -12.12
N ASN A 46 -3.16 -12.69 -12.37
CA ASN A 46 -3.79 -11.41 -12.04
C ASN A 46 -3.72 -11.12 -10.54
N ARG A 47 -4.07 -12.09 -9.69
CA ARG A 47 -3.98 -11.96 -8.23
C ARG A 47 -2.55 -11.76 -7.74
N LEU A 48 -1.55 -12.34 -8.41
CA LEU A 48 -0.15 -12.06 -8.10
C LEU A 48 0.19 -10.59 -8.36
N VAL A 49 -0.17 -10.06 -9.54
CA VAL A 49 0.09 -8.66 -9.92
C VAL A 49 -0.50 -7.69 -8.90
N GLY A 50 -1.75 -7.87 -8.50
CA GLY A 50 -2.38 -7.03 -7.46
C GLY A 50 -1.66 -7.14 -6.11
N ARG A 51 -1.30 -8.36 -5.70
CA ARG A 51 -0.62 -8.61 -4.43
C ARG A 51 0.76 -7.94 -4.37
N ILE A 52 1.56 -8.06 -5.42
CA ILE A 52 2.89 -7.41 -5.46
C ILE A 52 2.79 -5.89 -5.54
N GLY A 53 1.74 -5.32 -6.15
CA GLY A 53 1.45 -3.89 -6.06
C GLY A 53 1.30 -3.43 -4.61
N VAL A 54 0.57 -4.19 -3.79
CA VAL A 54 0.44 -3.91 -2.34
C VAL A 54 1.76 -4.12 -1.60
N VAL A 55 2.52 -5.19 -1.91
CA VAL A 55 3.85 -5.41 -1.32
C VAL A 55 4.78 -4.24 -1.62
N LEU A 56 4.75 -3.71 -2.85
CA LEU A 56 5.54 -2.53 -3.21
C LEU A 56 5.16 -1.29 -2.38
N PHE A 57 3.84 -1.07 -2.12
CA PHE A 57 3.39 -0.02 -1.19
C PHE A 57 3.91 -0.24 0.22
N PHE A 58 3.86 -1.47 0.74
CA PHE A 58 4.29 -1.78 2.11
C PHE A 58 5.78 -1.57 2.31
N VAL A 59 6.61 -2.06 1.38
CA VAL A 59 8.06 -1.83 1.41
C VAL A 59 8.38 -0.34 1.35
N LEU A 60 7.72 0.40 0.45
CA LEU A 60 7.89 1.84 0.33
C LEU A 60 7.46 2.58 1.60
N SER A 61 6.36 2.14 2.21
CA SER A 61 5.84 2.71 3.45
C SER A 61 6.79 2.47 4.61
N GLY A 62 7.25 1.23 4.79
CA GLY A 62 8.26 0.87 5.78
C GLY A 62 9.57 1.65 5.62
N PHE A 63 10.06 1.77 4.38
CA PHE A 63 11.24 2.58 4.06
C PHE A 63 11.08 4.05 4.46
N LEU A 64 10.02 4.69 3.97
CA LEU A 64 9.83 6.12 4.18
C LEU A 64 9.60 6.48 5.65
N ILE A 65 8.73 5.73 6.32
CA ILE A 65 8.39 6.01 7.71
C ILE A 65 9.58 5.82 8.62
N THR A 66 10.31 4.73 8.44
CA THR A 66 11.50 4.44 9.24
C THR A 66 12.57 5.50 9.04
N TYR A 67 12.87 5.88 7.80
CA TYR A 67 13.84 6.94 7.52
C TYR A 67 13.43 8.28 8.12
N LEU A 68 12.16 8.66 8.02
CA LEU A 68 11.66 9.91 8.59
C LEU A 68 11.69 9.91 10.12
N LEU A 69 11.42 8.79 10.78
CA LEU A 69 11.56 8.65 12.23
C LEU A 69 13.01 8.80 12.68
N TYR A 70 13.97 8.24 11.92
CA TYR A 70 15.39 8.41 12.21
C TYR A 70 15.82 9.87 12.06
N LYS A 71 15.37 10.55 11.00
CA LYS A 71 15.64 11.98 10.80
C LYS A 71 14.99 12.85 11.86
N GLU A 72 13.76 12.56 12.27
CA GLU A 72 13.11 13.25 13.39
C GLU A 72 13.95 13.10 14.67
N ASN A 73 14.38 11.88 15.00
CA ASN A 73 15.20 11.63 16.19
C ASN A 73 16.58 12.30 16.13
N GLU A 74 17.20 12.38 14.94
CA GLU A 74 18.48 13.08 14.73
C GLU A 74 18.35 14.57 15.04
N ILE A 75 17.27 15.21 14.59
CA ILE A 75 17.04 16.65 14.69
C ILE A 75 16.52 17.02 16.07
N THR A 76 15.52 16.33 16.58
CA THR A 76 14.79 16.67 17.81
C THR A 76 15.24 15.90 19.05
N LYS A 77 16.18 14.94 18.86
CA LYS A 77 16.68 14.03 19.90
C LYS A 77 15.62 13.10 20.49
N THR A 78 14.43 13.07 19.90
CA THR A 78 13.35 12.18 20.31
C THR A 78 12.36 11.96 19.17
N ILE A 79 11.52 10.94 19.26
CA ILE A 79 10.41 10.69 18.33
C ILE A 79 9.11 11.15 19.01
N SER A 80 8.41 12.10 18.39
CA SER A 80 7.11 12.53 18.84
C SER A 80 5.99 11.63 18.29
N VAL A 81 5.69 10.56 19.02
CA VAL A 81 4.64 9.58 18.66
C VAL A 81 3.29 10.28 18.41
N ARG A 82 2.92 11.29 19.23
CA ARG A 82 1.68 12.07 19.05
C ARG A 82 1.67 12.80 17.70
N LYS A 83 2.74 13.52 17.35
CA LYS A 83 2.83 14.22 16.06
C LYS A 83 2.79 13.23 14.90
N PHE A 84 3.44 12.07 15.05
CA PHE A 84 3.40 11.01 14.06
C PHE A 84 1.96 10.55 13.78
N TYR A 85 1.18 10.23 14.82
CA TYR A 85 -0.21 9.81 14.63
C TYR A 85 -1.07 10.89 13.99
N ILE A 86 -0.96 12.14 14.44
CA ILE A 86 -1.72 13.24 13.84
C ILE A 86 -1.40 13.35 12.33
N ARG A 87 -0.14 13.22 11.93
CA ARG A 87 0.25 13.23 10.50
C ARG A 87 -0.38 12.08 9.70
N ARG A 88 -0.55 10.89 10.30
CA ARG A 88 -1.19 9.73 9.64
C ARG A 88 -2.70 9.91 9.58
N ILE A 89 -3.33 10.27 10.68
CA ILE A 89 -4.76 10.58 10.75
C ILE A 89 -5.15 11.57 9.65
N LEU A 90 -4.47 12.70 9.57
CA LEU A 90 -4.77 13.73 8.57
C LEU A 90 -4.56 13.28 7.12
N ARG A 91 -3.75 12.24 6.88
CA ARG A 91 -3.49 11.74 5.53
C ARG A 91 -4.40 10.59 5.11
N ILE A 92 -4.76 9.70 6.05
CA ILE A 92 -5.38 8.41 5.72
C ILE A 92 -6.86 8.39 6.09
N TRP A 93 -7.21 8.80 7.32
CA TRP A 93 -8.55 8.63 7.86
C TRP A 93 -9.67 9.32 7.09
N PRO A 94 -9.53 10.55 6.58
CA PRO A 94 -10.63 11.22 5.90
C PRO A 94 -11.18 10.41 4.73
N LEU A 95 -10.31 9.91 3.86
CA LEU A 95 -10.72 9.17 2.69
C LEU A 95 -11.08 7.71 3.01
N TYR A 96 -10.40 7.10 3.99
CA TYR A 96 -10.73 5.78 4.49
C TYR A 96 -12.16 5.71 5.04
N PHE A 97 -12.53 6.62 5.95
CA PHE A 97 -13.89 6.66 6.49
C PHE A 97 -14.94 7.10 5.47
N PHE A 98 -14.56 7.93 4.50
CA PHE A 98 -15.44 8.26 3.40
C PHE A 98 -15.85 7.01 2.60
N ILE A 99 -14.91 6.14 2.23
CA ILE A 99 -15.22 4.93 1.44
C ILE A 99 -16.01 3.90 2.27
N VAL A 100 -15.70 3.75 3.55
CA VAL A 100 -16.46 2.90 4.46
C VAL A 100 -17.91 3.39 4.58
N PHE A 101 -18.10 4.70 4.83
CA PHE A 101 -19.42 5.31 4.89
C PHE A 101 -20.16 5.13 3.56
N PHE A 102 -19.51 5.41 2.44
CA PHE A 102 -20.11 5.28 1.12
C PHE A 102 -20.61 3.87 0.85
N THR A 103 -19.80 2.86 1.21
CA THR A 103 -20.14 1.45 0.99
C THR A 103 -21.37 1.01 1.79
N PHE A 104 -21.46 1.35 3.07
CA PHE A 104 -22.53 0.83 3.92
C PHE A 104 -23.79 1.72 3.94
N PHE A 105 -23.68 3.01 3.58
CA PHE A 105 -24.77 3.98 3.70
C PHE A 105 -25.18 4.66 2.39
N VAL A 106 -24.46 4.43 1.28
CA VAL A 106 -24.85 4.95 -0.05
C VAL A 106 -25.10 3.81 -1.02
N VAL A 107 -24.15 2.88 -1.16
CA VAL A 107 -24.28 1.73 -2.11
C VAL A 107 -25.60 0.97 -1.95
N PRO A 108 -26.08 0.63 -0.72
CA PRO A 108 -27.33 -0.14 -0.56
C PRO A 108 -28.61 0.53 -1.07
N PHE A 109 -28.52 1.82 -1.40
CA PHE A 109 -29.67 2.61 -1.88
C PHE A 109 -29.53 3.03 -3.36
N VAL A 110 -28.48 2.57 -4.04
CA VAL A 110 -28.20 2.91 -5.44
C VAL A 110 -28.09 1.61 -6.24
N ASP A 111 -29.21 1.15 -6.80
CA ASP A 111 -29.30 -0.12 -7.55
C ASP A 111 -28.24 -0.27 -8.63
N PHE A 112 -27.87 0.85 -9.27
CA PHE A 112 -26.80 0.88 -10.27
C PHE A 112 -25.43 0.44 -9.73
N LEU A 113 -25.18 0.60 -8.43
CA LEU A 113 -23.92 0.22 -7.80
C LEU A 113 -23.96 -1.21 -7.20
N ILE A 114 -25.13 -1.79 -6.98
CA ILE A 114 -25.26 -3.13 -6.39
C ILE A 114 -24.77 -4.16 -7.41
N ILE A 115 -23.82 -4.99 -7.03
CA ILE A 115 -23.38 -6.17 -7.79
C ILE A 115 -24.05 -7.43 -7.22
N ASP A 116 -24.21 -8.43 -8.06
CA ASP A 116 -24.89 -9.68 -7.69
C ASP A 116 -24.23 -10.34 -6.47
N GLY A 117 -25.04 -10.76 -5.52
CA GLY A 117 -24.60 -11.35 -4.25
C GLY A 117 -24.17 -10.33 -3.18
N PHE A 118 -24.27 -9.01 -3.43
CA PHE A 118 -23.93 -7.96 -2.45
C PHE A 118 -25.03 -6.90 -2.33
N ASP A 119 -26.27 -7.39 -2.17
CA ASP A 119 -27.43 -6.55 -1.89
C ASP A 119 -27.39 -5.91 -0.49
N ARG A 120 -28.44 -5.17 -0.15
CA ARG A 120 -28.57 -4.50 1.15
C ARG A 120 -28.51 -5.49 2.32
N GLU A 121 -29.15 -6.66 2.19
CA GLU A 121 -29.21 -7.64 3.26
C GLU A 121 -27.83 -8.19 3.57
N VAL A 122 -27.06 -8.54 2.56
CA VAL A 122 -25.66 -9.00 2.67
C VAL A 122 -24.77 -7.91 3.22
N LEU A 123 -24.85 -6.68 2.70
CA LEU A 123 -24.03 -5.56 3.18
C LEU A 123 -24.32 -5.24 4.65
N TRP A 124 -25.58 -5.29 5.06
CA TRP A 124 -25.99 -4.97 6.43
C TRP A 124 -26.00 -6.16 7.40
N SER A 125 -25.78 -7.36 6.91
CA SER A 125 -25.55 -8.51 7.80
C SER A 125 -24.40 -8.20 8.76
N ASN A 126 -24.61 -8.38 10.05
CA ASN A 126 -23.61 -8.07 11.09
C ASN A 126 -22.99 -6.65 10.99
N LEU A 127 -23.77 -5.66 10.51
CA LEU A 127 -23.27 -4.31 10.20
C LEU A 127 -22.55 -3.67 11.39
N PHE A 128 -23.12 -3.75 12.59
CA PHE A 128 -22.51 -3.18 13.79
C PHE A 128 -21.10 -3.74 14.03
N ASN A 129 -20.92 -5.05 13.99
CA ASN A 129 -19.64 -5.69 14.19
C ASN A 129 -18.63 -5.31 13.09
N LYS A 130 -19.08 -5.30 11.84
CA LYS A 130 -18.25 -4.86 10.71
C LYS A 130 -17.77 -3.41 10.92
N LEU A 131 -18.69 -2.49 11.26
CA LEU A 131 -18.34 -1.08 11.47
C LEU A 131 -17.38 -0.88 12.65
N VAL A 132 -17.56 -1.60 13.76
CA VAL A 132 -16.61 -1.57 14.89
C VAL A 132 -15.21 -1.97 14.43
N LEU A 133 -15.09 -3.05 13.64
CA LEU A 133 -13.80 -3.51 13.12
C LEU A 133 -13.20 -2.52 12.12
N TYR A 134 -14.00 -1.90 11.23
CA TYR A 134 -13.51 -0.83 10.35
C TYR A 134 -13.01 0.38 11.12
N VAL A 135 -13.74 0.81 12.17
CA VAL A 135 -13.32 1.92 13.04
C VAL A 135 -12.03 1.60 13.80
N ALA A 136 -11.84 0.33 14.18
CA ALA A 136 -10.62 -0.17 14.81
C ALA A 136 -9.45 -0.42 13.82
N PHE A 137 -9.61 -0.12 12.53
CA PHE A 137 -8.63 -0.44 11.47
C PHE A 137 -8.28 -1.93 11.38
N LEU A 138 -9.31 -2.78 11.49
CA LEU A 138 -9.23 -4.23 11.34
C LEU A 138 -10.06 -4.74 10.13
N PRO A 139 -10.02 -4.10 8.94
CA PRO A 139 -10.75 -4.58 7.76
C PRO A 139 -10.28 -5.98 7.31
N ASN A 140 -9.02 -6.32 7.51
CA ASN A 140 -8.49 -7.66 7.28
C ASN A 140 -9.16 -8.72 8.16
N LEU A 141 -9.58 -8.37 9.38
CA LEU A 141 -10.37 -9.26 10.24
C LEU A 141 -11.85 -9.33 9.79
N VAL A 142 -12.38 -8.24 9.24
CA VAL A 142 -13.71 -8.29 8.60
C VAL A 142 -13.72 -9.29 7.45
N ASP A 143 -12.72 -9.23 6.58
CA ASP A 143 -12.58 -10.15 5.44
C ASP A 143 -12.43 -11.60 5.90
N ALA A 144 -11.72 -11.85 7.01
CA ALA A 144 -11.52 -13.19 7.57
C ALA A 144 -12.79 -13.76 8.23
N LEU A 145 -13.62 -12.93 8.86
CA LEU A 145 -14.81 -13.35 9.61
C LEU A 145 -16.09 -13.36 8.76
N TYR A 146 -16.25 -12.40 7.86
CA TYR A 146 -17.52 -12.15 7.15
C TYR A 146 -17.37 -12.25 5.62
N GLY A 147 -16.16 -12.55 5.12
CA GLY A 147 -15.85 -12.54 3.69
C GLY A 147 -15.59 -11.14 3.15
N LYS A 148 -15.03 -11.10 1.93
CA LYS A 148 -14.68 -9.86 1.26
C LYS A 148 -15.92 -9.09 0.81
N ILE A 149 -15.98 -7.81 1.13
CA ILE A 149 -16.98 -6.88 0.64
C ILE A 149 -16.37 -6.08 -0.49
N PRO A 150 -16.79 -6.26 -1.75
CA PRO A 150 -16.07 -5.74 -2.93
C PRO A 150 -15.67 -4.27 -2.84
N TYR A 151 -16.61 -3.40 -2.46
CA TYR A 151 -16.39 -1.94 -2.46
C TYR A 151 -15.32 -1.46 -1.48
N VAL A 152 -15.10 -2.17 -0.38
CA VAL A 152 -14.13 -1.83 0.69
C VAL A 152 -13.08 -2.93 0.89
N ALA A 153 -13.10 -4.00 0.12
CA ALA A 153 -12.13 -5.09 0.22
C ALA A 153 -10.68 -4.57 0.17
N ILE A 154 -10.43 -3.54 -0.66
CA ILE A 154 -9.11 -2.92 -0.77
C ILE A 154 -8.57 -2.34 0.54
N THR A 155 -9.45 -2.03 1.50
CA THR A 155 -9.05 -1.38 2.77
C THR A 155 -8.27 -2.30 3.71
N TRP A 156 -8.23 -3.61 3.45
CA TRP A 156 -7.43 -4.54 4.25
C TRP A 156 -5.95 -4.10 4.35
N SER A 157 -5.39 -3.60 3.27
CA SER A 157 -3.99 -3.15 3.24
C SER A 157 -3.79 -1.87 4.03
N ILE A 158 -4.77 -0.96 4.03
CA ILE A 158 -4.74 0.26 4.83
C ILE A 158 -4.81 -0.10 6.32
N GLY A 159 -5.66 -1.09 6.68
CA GLY A 159 -5.68 -1.62 8.05
C GLY A 159 -4.32 -2.18 8.47
N ALA A 160 -3.68 -2.99 7.62
CA ALA A 160 -2.34 -3.52 7.90
C ALA A 160 -1.30 -2.41 8.07
N GLU A 161 -1.34 -1.35 7.24
CA GLU A 161 -0.47 -0.18 7.43
C GLU A 161 -0.74 0.54 8.75
N GLU A 162 -1.99 0.79 9.12
CA GLU A 162 -2.34 1.47 10.38
C GLU A 162 -1.96 0.63 11.60
N GLN A 163 -2.08 -0.71 11.53
CA GLN A 163 -1.60 -1.63 12.56
C GLN A 163 -0.07 -1.51 12.74
N PHE A 164 0.69 -1.45 11.65
CA PHE A 164 2.13 -1.19 11.70
C PHE A 164 2.44 0.20 12.26
N TYR A 165 1.74 1.24 11.81
CA TYR A 165 1.95 2.62 12.27
C TYR A 165 1.64 2.82 13.75
N LEU A 166 0.72 2.05 14.30
CA LEU A 166 0.39 2.10 15.73
C LEU A 166 1.60 1.70 16.60
N ILE A 167 2.35 0.70 16.18
CA ILE A 167 3.42 0.08 16.98
C ILE A 167 4.79 0.65 16.63
N TRP A 168 5.06 0.90 15.34
CA TRP A 168 6.39 1.19 14.82
C TRP A 168 7.08 2.43 15.42
N PRO A 169 6.44 3.59 15.58
CA PRO A 169 7.08 4.77 16.18
C PRO A 169 7.40 4.58 17.67
N ILE A 170 6.57 3.81 18.39
CA ILE A 170 6.80 3.49 19.80
C ILE A 170 8.05 2.61 19.94
N LEU A 171 8.15 1.57 19.12
CA LEU A 171 9.30 0.66 19.13
C LEU A 171 10.59 1.39 18.74
N ASN A 172 10.55 2.23 17.70
CA ASN A 172 11.70 3.04 17.28
C ASN A 172 12.15 4.06 18.35
N LYS A 173 11.21 4.55 19.17
CA LYS A 173 11.53 5.43 20.30
C LYS A 173 12.22 4.69 21.44
N LYS A 174 11.79 3.44 21.72
CA LYS A 174 12.25 2.66 22.88
C LYS A 174 13.50 1.85 22.59
N ILE A 175 13.61 1.24 21.42
CA ILE A 175 14.69 0.31 21.05
C ILE A 175 15.75 1.08 20.27
N LYS A 176 16.93 1.25 20.87
CA LYS A 176 18.03 2.04 20.27
C LYS A 176 18.71 1.31 19.10
N ASN A 177 18.85 -0.02 19.21
CA ASN A 177 19.47 -0.81 18.14
C ASN A 177 18.44 -1.11 17.04
N LYS A 178 18.60 -0.44 15.91
CA LYS A 178 17.67 -0.52 14.77
C LYS A 178 17.61 -1.90 14.15
N TRP A 179 18.75 -2.57 14.04
CA TRP A 179 18.84 -3.91 13.46
C TRP A 179 18.14 -4.95 14.33
N VAL A 180 18.38 -4.89 15.66
CA VAL A 180 17.67 -5.75 16.62
C VAL A 180 16.17 -5.54 16.51
N LEU A 181 15.70 -4.30 16.48
CA LEU A 181 14.28 -4.01 16.33
C LEU A 181 13.70 -4.65 15.08
N ILE A 182 14.31 -4.39 13.91
CA ILE A 182 13.78 -4.84 12.62
C ILE A 182 13.73 -6.36 12.54
N PHE A 183 14.86 -7.02 12.87
CA PHE A 183 14.91 -8.48 12.83
C PHE A 183 14.00 -9.13 13.87
N SER A 184 13.83 -8.54 15.06
CA SER A 184 12.88 -9.04 16.06
C SER A 184 11.44 -9.01 15.55
N VAL A 185 11.03 -7.94 14.83
CA VAL A 185 9.68 -7.85 14.24
C VAL A 185 9.49 -8.90 13.15
N ILE A 186 10.48 -9.09 12.27
CA ILE A 186 10.44 -10.11 11.21
C ILE A 186 10.36 -11.51 11.82
N ILE A 187 11.23 -11.82 12.78
CA ILE A 187 11.25 -13.13 13.44
C ILE A 187 9.92 -13.38 14.15
N LEU A 188 9.41 -12.39 14.89
CA LEU A 188 8.13 -12.52 15.60
C LEU A 188 6.97 -12.76 14.62
N TYR A 189 6.97 -12.07 13.47
CA TYR A 189 5.97 -12.30 12.42
C TYR A 189 5.97 -13.76 11.96
N PHE A 190 7.13 -14.34 11.66
CA PHE A 190 7.23 -15.75 11.25
C PHE A 190 6.92 -16.74 12.37
N LEU A 191 7.28 -16.43 13.61
CA LEU A 191 6.91 -17.27 14.75
C LEU A 191 5.40 -17.32 14.94
N ILE A 192 4.70 -16.18 14.81
CA ILE A 192 3.24 -16.14 14.89
C ILE A 192 2.64 -16.92 13.71
N LYS A 193 3.12 -16.71 12.48
CA LYS A 193 2.70 -17.45 11.29
C LYS A 193 2.85 -18.97 11.49
N ARG A 194 3.98 -19.38 12.08
CA ARG A 194 4.20 -20.79 12.42
C ARG A 194 3.27 -21.30 13.50
N TYR A 195 2.98 -20.48 14.52
CA TYR A 195 2.07 -20.83 15.61
C TYR A 195 0.62 -21.02 15.12
N ILE A 196 0.16 -20.17 14.18
CA ILE A 196 -1.18 -20.26 13.57
C ILE A 196 -1.43 -21.65 12.97
N TYR A 197 -0.39 -22.28 12.40
CA TYR A 197 -0.48 -23.62 11.82
C TYR A 197 -0.90 -24.70 12.84
N TYR A 198 -0.69 -24.47 14.13
CA TYR A 198 -1.04 -25.41 15.20
C TYR A 198 -2.37 -25.08 15.89
N LEU A 199 -3.09 -24.05 15.45
CA LEU A 199 -4.38 -23.70 16.00
C LEU A 199 -5.44 -24.76 15.64
N PRO A 200 -6.50 -24.91 16.47
CA PRO A 200 -7.67 -25.72 16.12
C PRO A 200 -8.30 -25.23 14.80
N HIS A 201 -8.85 -26.17 14.04
CA HIS A 201 -9.34 -25.90 12.66
C HIS A 201 -10.27 -24.69 12.56
N ASN A 202 -11.20 -24.54 13.50
CA ASN A 202 -12.15 -23.42 13.54
C ASN A 202 -11.48 -22.02 13.72
N LEU A 203 -10.31 -21.96 14.36
CA LEU A 203 -9.55 -20.73 14.55
C LEU A 203 -8.43 -20.55 13.49
N HIS A 204 -7.94 -21.68 12.96
CA HIS A 204 -6.86 -21.71 11.98
C HIS A 204 -7.21 -20.86 10.75
N ASP A 205 -8.33 -21.12 10.10
CA ASP A 205 -8.72 -20.47 8.84
C ASP A 205 -8.89 -18.95 9.01
N ILE A 206 -9.50 -18.52 10.13
CA ILE A 206 -9.68 -17.10 10.44
C ILE A 206 -8.30 -16.44 10.69
N ALA A 207 -7.47 -17.10 11.51
CA ALA A 207 -6.16 -16.57 11.86
C ALA A 207 -5.22 -16.55 10.66
N GLU A 208 -5.23 -17.56 9.80
CA GLU A 208 -4.45 -17.63 8.57
C GLU A 208 -4.86 -16.55 7.59
N ASN A 209 -6.16 -16.40 7.30
CA ASN A 209 -6.67 -15.36 6.43
C ASN A 209 -6.34 -13.96 6.93
N PHE A 210 -6.52 -13.70 8.23
CA PHE A 210 -6.16 -12.44 8.85
C PHE A 210 -4.66 -12.17 8.73
N TRP A 211 -3.82 -13.15 9.08
CA TRP A 211 -2.37 -13.00 9.09
C TRP A 211 -1.79 -12.84 7.69
N ALA A 212 -2.32 -13.58 6.72
CA ALA A 212 -1.94 -13.45 5.31
C ALA A 212 -2.18 -12.04 4.75
N MET A 213 -3.11 -11.27 5.33
CA MET A 213 -3.41 -9.89 4.95
C MET A 213 -2.71 -8.85 5.84
N THR A 214 -1.84 -9.24 6.77
CA THR A 214 -1.17 -8.28 7.66
C THR A 214 0.16 -7.77 7.10
N LEU A 215 1.00 -8.64 6.51
CA LEU A 215 2.26 -8.33 5.80
C LEU A 215 3.16 -7.26 6.48
N ILE A 216 3.19 -7.22 7.82
CA ILE A 216 4.02 -6.31 8.62
C ILE A 216 5.51 -6.54 8.36
N ASP A 217 5.91 -7.75 8.08
CA ASP A 217 7.25 -8.16 7.70
C ASP A 217 7.74 -7.48 6.41
N CYS A 218 6.88 -7.30 5.40
CA CYS A 218 7.21 -6.55 4.17
C CYS A 218 7.52 -5.08 4.48
N MET A 219 6.79 -4.46 5.42
CA MET A 219 7.12 -3.11 5.89
C MET A 219 8.42 -3.08 6.69
N ALA A 220 8.68 -4.11 7.53
CA ALA A 220 9.95 -4.25 8.25
C ALA A 220 11.13 -4.49 7.29
N ILE A 221 10.94 -5.24 6.18
CA ILE A 221 11.93 -5.35 5.11
C ILE A 221 12.21 -3.97 4.49
N GLY A 222 11.19 -3.15 4.25
CA GLY A 222 11.37 -1.76 3.83
C GLY A 222 12.23 -0.94 4.81
N ALA A 223 12.06 -1.18 6.11
CA ALA A 223 12.87 -0.55 7.15
C ALA A 223 14.35 -0.98 7.13
N ILE A 224 14.68 -2.20 6.68
CA ILE A 224 16.09 -2.61 6.44
C ILE A 224 16.76 -1.64 5.47
N PHE A 225 16.12 -1.37 4.33
CA PHE A 225 16.69 -0.50 3.30
C PHE A 225 16.76 0.98 3.74
N ALA A 226 15.81 1.43 4.57
CA ALA A 226 15.89 2.73 5.23
C ALA A 226 17.10 2.83 6.16
N THR A 227 17.37 1.76 6.92
CA THR A 227 18.51 1.68 7.84
C THR A 227 19.83 1.61 7.08
N LEU A 228 19.90 0.83 6.00
CA LEU A 228 21.05 0.80 5.09
C LEU A 228 21.35 2.16 4.47
N LEU A 229 20.32 2.98 4.21
CA LEU A 229 20.51 4.34 3.72
C LEU A 229 20.97 5.31 4.81
N TYR A 230 20.41 5.17 6.00
CA TYR A 230 20.62 6.12 7.10
C TYR A 230 21.96 5.92 7.83
N GLU A 231 22.35 4.69 8.06
CA GLU A 231 23.56 4.38 8.81
C GLU A 231 24.83 4.46 7.97
N ASN A 232 25.92 4.84 8.63
CA ASN A 232 27.26 4.86 8.08
C ASN A 232 28.15 3.94 8.91
N GLY A 233 28.68 2.91 8.29
CA GLY A 233 29.59 1.95 8.89
C GLY A 233 30.28 1.15 7.79
N VAL A 234 31.43 0.56 8.07
CA VAL A 234 32.21 -0.16 7.04
C VAL A 234 31.39 -1.22 6.33
N ILE A 235 30.67 -2.05 7.11
CA ILE A 235 29.85 -3.14 6.56
C ILE A 235 28.66 -2.58 5.79
N VAL A 236 27.92 -1.62 6.35
CA VAL A 236 26.75 -0.99 5.71
C VAL A 236 27.14 -0.32 4.40
N ASN A 237 28.27 0.41 4.40
CA ASN A 237 28.78 1.07 3.20
C ASN A 237 29.20 0.07 2.11
N LYS A 238 29.81 -1.07 2.49
CA LYS A 238 30.15 -2.14 1.54
C LYS A 238 28.88 -2.76 0.93
N ILE A 239 27.89 -3.10 1.76
CA ILE A 239 26.61 -3.65 1.27
C ILE A 239 25.94 -2.64 0.32
N ARG A 240 25.83 -1.37 0.72
CA ARG A 240 25.23 -0.32 -0.10
C ARG A 240 25.99 -0.14 -1.43
N ALA A 241 27.33 -0.18 -1.42
CA ALA A 241 28.14 -0.08 -2.64
C ALA A 241 27.88 -1.24 -3.61
N ILE A 242 27.66 -2.48 -3.10
CA ILE A 242 27.31 -3.62 -3.93
C ILE A 242 25.90 -3.41 -4.52
N LEU A 243 24.92 -3.04 -3.70
CA LEU A 243 23.54 -2.82 -4.14
C LEU A 243 23.40 -1.68 -5.16
N TYR A 244 24.34 -0.72 -5.14
CA TYR A 244 24.36 0.42 -6.06
C TYR A 244 24.95 0.12 -7.44
N GLN A 245 25.57 -1.06 -7.63
CA GLN A 245 26.11 -1.46 -8.91
C GLN A 245 25.01 -1.60 -9.97
N LYS A 246 25.22 -1.10 -11.18
CA LYS A 246 24.26 -1.18 -12.28
C LYS A 246 23.88 -2.62 -12.63
N VAL A 247 24.84 -3.54 -12.55
CA VAL A 247 24.59 -4.98 -12.78
C VAL A 247 23.57 -5.51 -11.77
N VAL A 248 23.73 -5.20 -10.47
CA VAL A 248 22.78 -5.62 -9.43
C VAL A 248 21.40 -5.02 -9.67
N GLN A 249 21.32 -3.75 -10.01
CA GLN A 249 20.06 -3.06 -10.30
C GLN A 249 19.29 -3.73 -11.46
N TRP A 250 19.98 -3.97 -12.59
CA TRP A 250 19.38 -4.64 -13.75
C TRP A 250 19.00 -6.09 -13.44
N SER A 251 19.87 -6.84 -12.76
CA SER A 251 19.57 -8.22 -12.37
C SER A 251 18.33 -8.31 -11.47
N VAL A 252 18.20 -7.42 -10.49
CA VAL A 252 17.05 -7.38 -9.59
C VAL A 252 15.76 -7.00 -10.35
N LEU A 253 15.84 -5.99 -11.24
CA LEU A 253 14.69 -5.59 -12.04
C LEU A 253 14.23 -6.71 -12.99
N ILE A 254 15.16 -7.31 -13.73
CA ILE A 254 14.87 -8.41 -14.65
C ILE A 254 14.31 -9.61 -13.86
N LEU A 255 14.93 -9.95 -12.72
CA LEU A 255 14.46 -11.04 -11.88
C LEU A 255 13.03 -10.78 -11.38
N ALA A 256 12.73 -9.56 -10.89
CA ALA A 256 11.39 -9.23 -10.45
C ALA A 256 10.35 -9.39 -11.57
N ILE A 257 10.64 -8.88 -12.76
CA ILE A 257 9.76 -9.04 -13.94
C ILE A 257 9.61 -10.52 -14.32
N TYR A 258 10.72 -11.27 -14.36
CA TYR A 258 10.70 -12.70 -14.71
C TYR A 258 9.88 -13.52 -13.73
N LEU A 259 10.02 -13.28 -12.41
CA LEU A 259 9.24 -13.98 -11.39
C LEU A 259 7.73 -13.71 -11.51
N VAL A 260 7.36 -12.48 -11.89
CA VAL A 260 5.95 -12.13 -12.20
C VAL A 260 5.48 -12.87 -13.45
N TYR A 261 6.30 -12.88 -14.50
CA TYR A 261 5.97 -13.54 -15.77
C TYR A 261 5.68 -15.04 -15.59
N ILE A 262 6.51 -15.75 -14.81
CA ILE A 262 6.33 -17.17 -14.53
C ILE A 262 5.31 -17.46 -13.42
N ASN A 263 4.61 -16.43 -12.92
CA ASN A 263 3.67 -16.52 -11.79
C ASN A 263 4.29 -17.20 -10.55
N PHE A 264 5.53 -16.83 -10.22
CA PHE A 264 6.29 -17.47 -9.16
C PHE A 264 5.67 -17.23 -7.79
N ARG A 265 5.36 -18.33 -7.10
CA ARG A 265 4.83 -18.35 -5.73
C ARG A 265 5.51 -19.44 -4.92
N LEU A 266 6.36 -19.05 -4.01
CA LEU A 266 6.96 -20.00 -3.05
C LEU A 266 6.03 -20.12 -1.84
N LYS A 267 4.94 -20.90 -1.97
CA LYS A 267 3.93 -21.07 -0.94
C LYS A 267 3.62 -19.70 -0.25
N ASP A 268 3.88 -19.61 1.05
CA ASP A 268 3.55 -18.44 1.88
C ASP A 268 4.66 -17.39 1.94
N TYR A 269 5.78 -17.57 1.24
CA TYR A 269 6.97 -16.69 1.36
C TYR A 269 7.26 -15.84 0.13
N TYR A 270 6.39 -15.85 -0.87
CA TYR A 270 6.64 -15.10 -2.11
C TYR A 270 6.58 -13.58 -1.91
N CYS A 271 5.75 -13.09 -0.99
CA CYS A 271 5.66 -11.65 -0.70
C CYS A 271 6.99 -11.10 -0.18
N GLU A 272 7.68 -11.84 0.68
CA GLU A 272 8.95 -11.46 1.25
C GLU A 272 10.07 -11.44 0.19
N ILE A 273 10.05 -12.37 -0.76
CA ILE A 273 10.99 -12.36 -1.89
C ILE A 273 10.81 -11.09 -2.71
N TYR A 274 9.57 -10.77 -3.12
CA TYR A 274 9.30 -9.52 -3.82
C TYR A 274 9.61 -8.29 -2.97
N ALA A 275 9.37 -8.33 -1.65
CA ALA A 275 9.70 -7.24 -0.76
C ALA A 275 11.20 -6.92 -0.73
N VAL A 276 12.06 -7.95 -0.73
CA VAL A 276 13.52 -7.76 -0.81
C VAL A 276 13.92 -7.15 -2.15
N LEU A 277 13.39 -7.67 -3.28
CA LEU A 277 13.68 -7.13 -4.61
C LEU A 277 13.23 -5.67 -4.73
N PHE A 278 12.01 -5.36 -4.27
CA PHE A 278 11.50 -3.99 -4.28
C PHE A 278 12.27 -3.06 -3.33
N GLY A 279 12.71 -3.55 -2.18
CA GLY A 279 13.55 -2.79 -1.27
C GLY A 279 14.88 -2.36 -1.90
N ILE A 280 15.53 -3.25 -2.66
CA ILE A 280 16.74 -2.93 -3.41
C ILE A 280 16.44 -1.87 -4.49
N LEU A 281 15.34 -2.02 -5.24
CA LEU A 281 14.95 -1.04 -6.25
C LEU A 281 14.60 0.32 -5.63
N ILE A 282 13.82 0.35 -4.55
CA ILE A 282 13.45 1.57 -3.83
C ILE A 282 14.70 2.30 -3.31
N LEU A 283 15.65 1.58 -2.70
CA LEU A 283 16.90 2.16 -2.23
C LEU A 283 17.69 2.84 -3.38
N ASN A 284 17.76 2.16 -4.53
CA ASN A 284 18.47 2.68 -5.70
C ASN A 284 17.76 3.89 -6.31
N PHE A 285 16.46 3.83 -6.54
CA PHE A 285 15.70 4.94 -7.12
C PHE A 285 15.63 6.15 -6.19
N ALA A 286 15.62 5.93 -4.87
CA ALA A 286 15.57 7.00 -3.89
C ALA A 286 16.90 7.73 -3.69
N ALA A 287 18.04 7.02 -3.74
CA ALA A 287 19.28 7.57 -3.20
C ALA A 287 20.55 7.27 -4.01
N ASN A 288 20.52 6.38 -5.00
CA ASN A 288 21.69 6.08 -5.80
C ASN A 288 21.87 7.13 -6.92
N PRO A 289 22.96 7.91 -6.93
CA PRO A 289 23.25 8.83 -8.02
C PRO A 289 23.49 8.11 -9.37
N ASN A 290 23.96 6.85 -9.33
CA ASN A 290 24.20 6.00 -10.50
C ASN A 290 23.04 5.04 -10.79
N ARG A 291 21.80 5.43 -10.48
CA ARG A 291 20.59 4.65 -10.80
C ARG A 291 20.50 4.36 -12.31
N ILE A 292 19.92 3.22 -12.65
CA ILE A 292 19.84 2.74 -14.05
C ILE A 292 19.04 3.67 -14.97
N PHE A 293 17.97 4.29 -14.45
CA PHE A 293 17.18 5.35 -15.11
C PHE A 293 16.47 6.21 -14.07
N SER A 294 15.89 7.33 -14.51
CA SER A 294 15.07 8.19 -13.66
C SER A 294 13.61 8.19 -14.15
N MET A 295 12.70 8.12 -13.19
CA MET A 295 11.25 8.28 -13.40
C MET A 295 10.76 9.65 -12.94
N GLU A 296 11.68 10.56 -12.63
CA GLU A 296 11.36 11.89 -12.11
C GLU A 296 10.84 12.78 -13.23
N ASN A 297 9.53 12.86 -13.39
CA ASN A 297 8.85 13.74 -14.33
C ASN A 297 7.53 14.26 -13.74
N LYS A 298 7.00 15.35 -14.31
CA LYS A 298 5.82 16.03 -13.80
C LYS A 298 4.57 15.15 -13.74
N VAL A 299 4.38 14.28 -14.72
CA VAL A 299 3.18 13.42 -14.82
C VAL A 299 3.23 12.32 -13.75
N LEU A 300 4.32 11.55 -13.69
CA LEU A 300 4.46 10.47 -12.71
C LEU A 300 4.49 11.01 -11.27
N ASN A 301 5.10 12.18 -11.06
CA ASN A 301 5.07 12.86 -9.78
C ASN A 301 3.65 13.24 -9.38
N TYR A 302 2.85 13.78 -10.29
CA TYR A 302 1.46 14.11 -10.03
C TYR A 302 0.63 12.85 -9.72
N LEU A 303 0.72 11.82 -10.56
CA LEU A 303 0.01 10.56 -10.35
C LEU A 303 0.39 9.88 -9.03
N GLY A 304 1.67 9.94 -8.65
CA GLY A 304 2.11 9.45 -7.35
C GLY A 304 1.59 10.24 -6.15
N LYS A 305 1.34 11.54 -6.30
CA LYS A 305 0.71 12.36 -5.27
C LYS A 305 -0.72 11.93 -4.98
N ILE A 306 -1.49 11.69 -6.04
CA ILE A 306 -2.89 11.29 -5.96
C ILE A 306 -3.05 9.76 -5.80
N SER A 307 -1.95 8.99 -5.65
CA SER A 307 -1.97 7.52 -5.63
C SER A 307 -2.86 6.94 -4.53
N TYR A 308 -3.03 7.64 -3.40
CA TYR A 308 -3.94 7.22 -2.35
C TYR A 308 -5.41 7.31 -2.79
N GLY A 309 -5.79 8.40 -3.44
CA GLY A 309 -7.11 8.54 -4.07
C GLY A 309 -7.31 7.52 -5.19
N LEU A 310 -6.30 7.30 -6.06
CA LEU A 310 -6.34 6.24 -7.09
C LEU A 310 -6.65 4.89 -6.46
N TYR A 311 -5.96 4.56 -5.36
CA TYR A 311 -6.14 3.29 -4.64
C TYR A 311 -7.51 3.17 -3.98
N ILE A 312 -8.08 4.24 -3.44
CA ILE A 312 -9.38 4.18 -2.74
C ILE A 312 -10.55 4.12 -3.71
N TYR A 313 -10.53 4.92 -4.78
CA TYR A 313 -11.70 5.08 -5.64
C TYR A 313 -11.83 4.03 -6.75
N HIS A 314 -10.70 3.42 -7.18
CA HIS A 314 -10.72 2.59 -8.40
C HIS A 314 -11.79 1.50 -8.38
N TYR A 315 -11.97 0.82 -7.25
CA TYR A 315 -12.87 -0.34 -7.18
C TYR A 315 -14.32 0.04 -7.55
N ILE A 316 -14.86 1.09 -6.92
CA ILE A 316 -16.21 1.59 -7.23
C ILE A 316 -16.29 2.13 -8.66
N LEU A 317 -15.24 2.83 -9.11
CA LEU A 317 -15.23 3.42 -10.44
C LEU A 317 -15.14 2.37 -11.55
N ILE A 318 -14.44 1.26 -11.33
CA ILE A 318 -14.44 0.12 -12.23
C ILE A 318 -15.84 -0.50 -12.31
N ILE A 319 -16.56 -0.66 -11.20
CA ILE A 319 -17.95 -1.14 -11.19
C ILE A 319 -18.84 -0.23 -12.03
N ILE A 320 -18.72 1.09 -11.88
CA ILE A 320 -19.48 2.07 -12.67
C ILE A 320 -19.18 1.89 -14.16
N VAL A 321 -17.90 1.80 -14.55
CA VAL A 321 -17.49 1.63 -15.95
C VAL A 321 -18.01 0.31 -16.52
N LEU A 322 -17.88 -0.80 -15.78
CA LEU A 322 -18.39 -2.10 -16.22
C LEU A 322 -19.91 -2.06 -16.42
N ARG A 323 -20.67 -1.44 -15.52
CA ARG A 323 -22.13 -1.23 -15.68
C ARG A 323 -22.47 -0.42 -16.93
N LEU A 324 -21.77 0.69 -17.14
CA LEU A 324 -22.00 1.53 -18.33
C LEU A 324 -21.65 0.77 -19.62
N CYS A 325 -20.49 0.13 -19.68
CA CYS A 325 -20.08 -0.63 -20.85
C CYS A 325 -21.02 -1.81 -21.14
N HIS A 326 -21.53 -2.47 -20.10
CA HIS A 326 -22.55 -3.52 -20.26
C HIS A 326 -23.86 -2.94 -20.84
N ALA A 327 -24.34 -1.81 -20.30
CA ALA A 327 -25.59 -1.19 -20.75
C ALA A 327 -25.51 -0.71 -22.22
N PHE A 328 -24.32 -0.31 -22.69
CA PHE A 328 -24.10 0.15 -24.07
C PHE A 328 -23.54 -0.92 -25.01
N ASN A 329 -23.39 -2.17 -24.57
CA ASN A 329 -22.75 -3.27 -25.32
C ASN A 329 -21.33 -2.95 -25.80
N MET A 330 -20.57 -2.18 -25.01
CA MET A 330 -19.19 -1.75 -25.33
C MET A 330 -18.15 -2.46 -24.45
N GLN A 331 -18.24 -3.78 -24.34
CA GLN A 331 -17.38 -4.59 -23.45
C GLN A 331 -16.00 -4.90 -24.07
N TYR A 332 -15.42 -3.97 -24.81
CA TYR A 332 -14.07 -4.11 -25.37
C TYR A 332 -13.01 -3.75 -24.31
N ASP A 333 -12.00 -4.59 -24.15
CA ASP A 333 -10.96 -4.42 -23.15
C ASP A 333 -10.31 -3.04 -23.15
N PHE A 334 -9.95 -2.51 -24.32
CA PHE A 334 -9.32 -1.21 -24.42
C PHE A 334 -10.23 -0.07 -23.91
N ILE A 335 -11.55 -0.21 -24.06
CA ILE A 335 -12.56 0.75 -23.53
C ILE A 335 -12.64 0.59 -22.03
N LEU A 336 -12.78 -0.63 -21.52
CA LEU A 336 -12.87 -0.92 -20.09
C LEU A 336 -11.64 -0.40 -19.33
N TYR A 337 -10.45 -0.71 -19.81
CA TYR A 337 -9.20 -0.22 -19.20
C TYR A 337 -9.06 1.29 -19.34
N GLY A 338 -9.27 1.83 -20.54
CA GLY A 338 -9.14 3.26 -20.80
C GLY A 338 -10.07 4.10 -19.95
N LEU A 339 -11.36 3.76 -19.89
CA LEU A 339 -12.35 4.49 -19.09
C LEU A 339 -12.12 4.29 -17.59
N SER A 340 -11.82 3.07 -17.13
CA SER A 340 -11.57 2.80 -15.70
C SER A 340 -10.39 3.60 -15.19
N ILE A 341 -9.28 3.63 -15.92
CA ILE A 341 -8.08 4.38 -15.54
C ILE A 341 -8.35 5.89 -15.62
N ALA A 342 -8.94 6.37 -16.72
CA ALA A 342 -9.20 7.79 -16.91
C ALA A 342 -10.16 8.35 -15.84
N LEU A 343 -11.28 7.64 -15.59
CA LEU A 343 -12.25 8.04 -14.57
C LEU A 343 -11.63 8.02 -13.17
N THR A 344 -10.81 7.00 -12.86
CA THR A 344 -10.11 6.91 -11.58
C THR A 344 -9.14 8.08 -11.39
N ILE A 345 -8.35 8.43 -12.41
CA ILE A 345 -7.45 9.59 -12.36
C ILE A 345 -8.24 10.88 -12.18
N LEU A 346 -9.34 11.06 -12.91
CA LEU A 346 -10.20 12.25 -12.80
C LEU A 346 -10.75 12.42 -11.39
N VAL A 347 -11.41 11.38 -10.84
CA VAL A 347 -12.03 11.43 -9.51
C VAL A 347 -10.97 11.61 -8.42
N ALA A 348 -9.86 10.87 -8.49
CA ALA A 348 -8.75 11.02 -7.55
C ALA A 348 -8.13 12.43 -7.60
N SER A 349 -8.02 13.03 -8.79
CA SER A 349 -7.53 14.41 -8.96
C SER A 349 -8.49 15.44 -8.33
N LEU A 350 -9.79 15.31 -8.57
CA LEU A 350 -10.80 16.17 -7.96
C LEU A 350 -10.84 16.01 -6.44
N SER A 351 -10.82 14.76 -5.94
CA SER A 351 -10.75 14.47 -4.52
C SER A 351 -9.51 15.07 -3.88
N TYR A 352 -8.34 14.87 -4.50
CA TYR A 352 -7.09 15.45 -4.00
C TYR A 352 -7.18 16.96 -3.87
N LYS A 353 -7.68 17.65 -4.91
CA LYS A 353 -7.78 19.12 -4.95
C LYS A 353 -8.77 19.68 -3.94
N TYR A 354 -9.97 19.09 -3.83
CA TYR A 354 -11.08 19.69 -3.10
C TYR A 354 -11.32 19.08 -1.71
N PHE A 355 -10.90 17.84 -1.49
CA PHE A 355 -11.12 17.13 -0.23
C PHE A 355 -9.81 16.85 0.52
N GLU A 356 -8.90 16.04 -0.02
CA GLU A 356 -7.72 15.55 0.70
C GLU A 356 -6.73 16.66 1.07
N LYS A 357 -6.48 17.61 0.15
CA LYS A 357 -5.49 18.66 0.34
C LYS A 357 -5.74 19.50 1.59
N ARG A 358 -7.02 19.72 1.95
CA ARG A 358 -7.40 20.46 3.17
C ARG A 358 -6.85 19.83 4.45
N PHE A 359 -6.75 18.50 4.50
CA PHE A 359 -6.19 17.75 5.62
C PHE A 359 -4.67 17.64 5.52
N ILE A 360 -4.16 17.42 4.30
CA ILE A 360 -2.72 17.28 4.05
C ILE A 360 -1.96 18.57 4.38
N ASP A 361 -2.52 19.74 4.06
CA ASP A 361 -1.90 21.03 4.35
C ASP A 361 -1.78 21.26 5.88
N LYS A 362 -2.77 20.83 6.66
CA LYS A 362 -2.72 20.87 8.13
C LYS A 362 -1.63 19.98 8.73
N LYS A 363 -1.24 18.91 8.03
CA LYS A 363 -0.17 17.98 8.47
C LYS A 363 1.18 18.67 8.67
N VAL A 364 1.47 19.73 7.91
CA VAL A 364 2.76 20.44 7.95
C VAL A 364 3.00 21.05 9.35
N ALA A 365 1.97 21.54 10.02
CA ALA A 365 2.09 22.09 11.38
C ALA A 365 2.58 21.07 12.43
N TYR A 366 2.44 19.78 12.14
CA TYR A 366 2.87 18.69 13.02
C TYR A 366 4.14 17.98 12.53
N SER A 367 4.90 18.60 11.59
CA SER A 367 6.07 17.97 10.96
C SER A 367 7.35 18.66 11.39
N ASP A 368 8.20 17.98 12.17
CA ASP A 368 9.56 18.42 12.48
C ASP A 368 10.51 18.16 11.31
N VAL A 369 10.20 17.14 10.48
CA VAL A 369 10.84 16.85 9.21
C VAL A 369 9.82 17.02 8.09
N ILE A 370 10.07 17.96 7.19
CA ILE A 370 9.22 18.22 6.04
C ILE A 370 9.56 17.21 4.94
N SER A 371 8.58 16.45 4.46
CA SER A 371 8.78 15.43 3.45
C SER A 371 7.79 15.53 2.30
N GLY A 372 8.14 14.95 1.15
CA GLY A 372 7.32 14.96 -0.06
C GLY A 372 7.28 16.35 -0.71
N GLU A 373 6.15 16.75 -1.31
CA GLU A 373 6.00 18.03 -2.02
C GLU A 373 6.33 19.27 -1.19
N ASN A 374 6.01 19.22 0.09
CA ASN A 374 6.30 20.34 0.99
C ASN A 374 7.80 20.51 1.24
N ALA A 375 8.62 19.54 0.84
CA ALA A 375 10.06 19.64 0.90
C ALA A 375 10.68 20.32 -0.35
N THR A 376 9.95 20.40 -1.46
CA THR A 376 10.39 21.03 -2.73
C THR A 376 9.95 22.49 -2.86
N LYS A 377 9.05 22.95 -1.99
CA LYS A 377 8.66 24.34 -1.82
C LYS A 377 9.54 24.99 -0.75
#